data_c9dbf922efd78160b5afc32ce60ba393
#
_entry.id   c9dbf922efd78160b5afc32ce60ba393
#
_cell.length_a   1.000
_cell.length_b   1.000
_cell.length_c   1.000
_cell.angle_alpha   90.00
_cell.angle_beta   90.00
_cell.angle_gamma   90.00
#
_symmetry.space_group_name_H-M   'P 1'
#
loop_
_entity.id
_entity.type
_entity.pdbx_description
1 polymer ?
#
loop_
_entity_poly.entity_id
_entity_poly.type
_entity_poly.pdbx_seq_one_letter_code
_entity_poly.pdbx_strand_id
1 'polypeptide(L)'
;EGLDMAAARRYAIEHGGEALRAMSFIERAAMLKAVAKHLLSQKDRFYALSAQTGATKADSWVDIEGGIGTLFTYASLGSRELPDDTLWPEDELIPLSKEGGFAARHVLTSKSGVAVHINAFNFPCWGMLEKLAPTWLAGMPAIIKPATATAQVTQAMVKAIVESGLVPDGVISLICGGAGDLLNQLDSQDVVTFTGSASIGQSLRVHSNIVAHSIPFTMEADSLN
;
A
#
# COMPACT_ATOMS: atom_id res chain seq x y z
N GLU A 1 15.31 -11.62 -14.09
CA GLU A 1 15.55 -11.14 -15.47
C GLU A 1 14.21 -11.06 -16.21
N GLY A 2 13.96 -9.96 -16.93
CA GLY A 2 12.84 -9.83 -17.85
C GLY A 2 11.52 -9.30 -17.30
N LEU A 3 11.46 -8.72 -16.09
CA LEU A 3 10.28 -7.98 -15.64
C LEU A 3 10.23 -6.61 -16.34
N ASP A 4 9.14 -6.36 -17.06
CA ASP A 4 8.83 -5.05 -17.63
C ASP A 4 8.15 -4.21 -16.54
N MET A 5 8.91 -3.34 -15.87
CA MET A 5 8.41 -2.50 -14.78
C MET A 5 7.44 -1.44 -15.27
N ALA A 6 7.61 -0.93 -16.49
CA ALA A 6 6.68 0.01 -17.11
C ALA A 6 5.33 -0.66 -17.38
N ALA A 7 5.33 -1.89 -17.90
CA ALA A 7 4.10 -2.66 -18.12
C ALA A 7 3.42 -3.02 -16.79
N ALA A 8 4.16 -3.40 -15.76
CA ALA A 8 3.61 -3.70 -14.45
C ALA A 8 2.94 -2.46 -13.81
N ARG A 9 3.60 -1.29 -13.88
CA ARG A 9 3.01 -0.03 -13.42
C ARG A 9 1.75 0.32 -14.21
N ARG A 10 1.82 0.28 -15.54
CA ARG A 10 0.67 0.59 -16.40
C ARG A 10 -0.51 -0.32 -16.10
N TYR A 11 -0.30 -1.63 -16.00
CA TYR A 11 -1.35 -2.60 -15.66
C TYR A 11 -2.00 -2.28 -14.29
N ALA A 12 -1.20 -1.97 -13.28
CA ALA A 12 -1.72 -1.60 -11.96
C ALA A 12 -2.61 -0.34 -12.04
N ILE A 13 -2.21 0.68 -12.81
CA ILE A 13 -2.97 1.93 -12.97
C ILE A 13 -4.27 1.72 -13.72
N GLU A 14 -4.20 1.04 -14.90
CA GLU A 14 -5.31 0.88 -15.83
C GLU A 14 -6.37 -0.10 -15.34
N HIS A 15 -5.99 -1.13 -14.56
CA HIS A 15 -6.93 -2.13 -14.01
C HIS A 15 -7.19 -1.90 -12.53
N GLY A 16 -6.18 -2.04 -11.71
CA GLY A 16 -6.33 -1.94 -10.25
C GLY A 16 -6.74 -0.54 -9.79
N GLY A 17 -6.10 0.49 -10.34
CA GLY A 17 -6.38 1.88 -10.01
C GLY A 17 -7.77 2.32 -10.45
N GLU A 18 -8.21 1.98 -11.65
CA GLU A 18 -9.56 2.29 -12.12
C GLU A 18 -10.63 1.61 -11.27
N ALA A 19 -10.43 0.31 -10.97
CA ALA A 19 -11.38 -0.44 -10.16
C ALA A 19 -11.49 0.14 -8.73
N LEU A 20 -10.35 0.46 -8.07
CA LEU A 20 -10.38 1.05 -6.73
C LEU A 20 -11.02 2.44 -6.70
N ARG A 21 -10.74 3.28 -7.70
CA ARG A 21 -11.33 4.63 -7.78
C ARG A 21 -12.82 4.63 -8.09
N ALA A 22 -13.34 3.58 -8.72
CA ALA A 22 -14.76 3.38 -8.92
C ALA A 22 -15.53 2.99 -7.66
N MET A 23 -14.84 2.44 -6.64
CA MET A 23 -15.40 2.07 -5.34
C MET A 23 -15.49 3.29 -4.41
N SER A 24 -16.55 3.37 -3.61
CA SER A 24 -16.62 4.32 -2.49
C SER A 24 -15.62 3.96 -1.38
N PHE A 25 -15.36 4.90 -0.45
CA PHE A 25 -14.53 4.60 0.72
C PHE A 25 -15.10 3.44 1.56
N ILE A 26 -16.43 3.35 1.67
CA ILE A 26 -17.11 2.27 2.40
C ILE A 26 -16.91 0.91 1.71
N GLU A 27 -16.99 0.86 0.39
CA GLU A 27 -16.75 -0.36 -0.37
C GLU A 27 -15.29 -0.82 -0.26
N ARG A 28 -14.33 0.12 -0.35
CA ARG A 28 -12.90 -0.19 -0.11
C ARG A 28 -12.64 -0.67 1.32
N ALA A 29 -13.29 -0.07 2.31
CA ALA A 29 -13.21 -0.52 3.70
C ALA A 29 -13.81 -1.93 3.88
N ALA A 30 -14.92 -2.25 3.22
CA ALA A 30 -15.51 -3.59 3.23
C ALA A 30 -14.58 -4.63 2.57
N MET A 31 -13.92 -4.27 1.47
CA MET A 31 -12.91 -5.09 0.80
C MET A 31 -11.73 -5.39 1.74
N LEU A 32 -11.16 -4.36 2.41
CA LEU A 32 -10.10 -4.53 3.40
C LEU A 32 -10.50 -5.52 4.51
N LYS A 33 -11.72 -5.39 5.03
CA LYS A 33 -12.26 -6.28 6.07
C LYS A 33 -12.39 -7.73 5.58
N ALA A 34 -12.83 -7.91 4.34
CA ALA A 34 -12.97 -9.25 3.73
C ALA A 34 -11.60 -9.92 3.56
N VAL A 35 -10.61 -9.18 3.04
CA VAL A 35 -9.22 -9.64 2.90
C VAL A 35 -8.61 -9.98 4.27
N ALA A 36 -8.80 -9.14 5.29
CA ALA A 36 -8.30 -9.40 6.64
C ALA A 36 -8.84 -10.72 7.21
N LYS A 37 -10.16 -10.96 7.08
CA LYS A 37 -10.79 -12.22 7.53
C LYS A 37 -10.23 -13.43 6.77
N HIS A 38 -10.04 -13.30 5.47
CA HIS A 38 -9.50 -14.37 4.63
C HIS A 38 -8.07 -14.72 5.05
N LEU A 39 -7.19 -13.72 5.21
CA LEU A 39 -5.81 -13.92 5.65
C LEU A 39 -5.75 -14.54 7.04
N LEU A 40 -6.59 -14.08 7.97
CA LEU A 40 -6.65 -14.62 9.33
C LEU A 40 -7.06 -16.12 9.33
N SER A 41 -7.93 -16.53 8.43
CA SER A 41 -8.31 -17.94 8.29
C SER A 41 -7.19 -18.85 7.79
N GLN A 42 -6.14 -18.28 7.19
CA GLN A 42 -4.96 -18.99 6.66
C GLN A 42 -3.68 -18.77 7.47
N LYS A 43 -3.78 -18.17 8.66
CA LYS A 43 -2.62 -17.75 9.45
C LYS A 43 -1.59 -18.85 9.74
N ASP A 44 -2.05 -20.10 9.96
CA ASP A 44 -1.17 -21.23 10.27
C ASP A 44 -0.18 -21.53 9.12
N ARG A 45 -0.60 -21.32 7.87
CA ARG A 45 0.28 -21.41 6.70
C ARG A 45 1.38 -20.35 6.74
N PHE A 46 1.05 -19.13 7.13
CA PHE A 46 2.01 -18.03 7.23
C PHE A 46 2.97 -18.25 8.39
N TYR A 47 2.49 -18.76 9.53
CA TYR A 47 3.34 -19.16 10.66
C TYR A 47 4.38 -20.22 10.26
N ALA A 48 3.96 -21.23 9.50
CA ALA A 48 4.87 -22.28 9.04
C ALA A 48 5.99 -21.74 8.15
N LEU A 49 5.69 -20.73 7.31
CA LEU A 49 6.69 -20.08 6.46
C LEU A 49 7.56 -19.10 7.26
N SER A 50 6.98 -18.34 8.18
CA SER A 50 7.70 -17.40 9.03
C SER A 50 8.75 -18.10 9.89
N ALA A 51 8.43 -19.27 10.44
CA ALA A 51 9.39 -20.09 11.18
C ALA A 51 10.65 -20.46 10.37
N GLN A 52 10.53 -20.61 9.03
CA GLN A 52 11.66 -20.90 8.15
C GLN A 52 12.61 -19.70 7.96
N THR A 53 12.18 -18.49 8.29
CA THR A 53 13.02 -17.28 8.25
C THR A 53 13.85 -17.09 9.52
N GLY A 54 13.67 -17.94 10.52
CA GLY A 54 14.29 -17.83 11.84
C GLY A 54 13.48 -16.99 12.84
N ALA A 55 12.29 -16.51 12.47
CA ALA A 55 11.42 -15.78 13.38
C ALA A 55 10.90 -16.67 14.52
N THR A 56 10.84 -16.12 15.72
CA THR A 56 10.20 -16.80 16.85
C THR A 56 8.69 -16.82 16.68
N LYS A 57 8.00 -17.66 17.45
CA LYS A 57 6.53 -17.69 17.43
C LYS A 57 5.92 -16.34 17.86
N ALA A 58 6.56 -15.64 18.80
CA ALA A 58 6.11 -14.33 19.27
C ALA A 58 6.28 -13.27 18.17
N ASP A 59 7.44 -13.23 17.51
CA ASP A 59 7.67 -12.31 16.39
C ASP A 59 6.72 -12.58 15.23
N SER A 60 6.51 -13.86 14.90
CA SER A 60 5.57 -14.26 13.86
C SER A 60 4.13 -13.84 14.19
N TRP A 61 3.73 -13.89 15.46
CA TRP A 61 2.41 -13.42 15.89
C TRP A 61 2.25 -11.92 15.69
N VAL A 62 3.25 -11.13 16.10
CA VAL A 62 3.27 -9.68 15.88
C VAL A 62 3.21 -9.37 14.39
N ASP A 63 4.05 -9.99 13.58
CA ASP A 63 4.14 -9.75 12.14
C ASP A 63 2.84 -10.14 11.41
N ILE A 64 2.33 -11.34 11.63
CA ILE A 64 1.20 -11.88 10.87
C ILE A 64 -0.13 -11.33 11.39
N GLU A 65 -0.45 -11.60 12.67
CA GLU A 65 -1.77 -11.20 13.21
C GLU A 65 -1.84 -9.70 13.47
N GLY A 66 -0.73 -9.07 13.90
CA GLY A 66 -0.64 -7.62 14.01
C GLY A 66 -0.77 -6.92 12.66
N GLY A 67 -0.07 -7.41 11.62
CA GLY A 67 -0.22 -6.92 10.26
C GLY A 67 -1.64 -7.05 9.73
N ILE A 68 -2.29 -8.20 9.91
CA ILE A 68 -3.72 -8.38 9.57
C ILE A 68 -4.61 -7.42 10.37
N GLY A 69 -4.25 -7.15 11.63
CA GLY A 69 -4.91 -6.17 12.49
C GLY A 69 -4.96 -4.77 11.89
N THR A 70 -3.93 -4.35 11.16
CA THR A 70 -3.93 -3.05 10.48
C THR A 70 -5.01 -2.94 9.42
N LEU A 71 -5.28 -4.01 8.66
CA LEU A 71 -6.39 -4.04 7.70
C LEU A 71 -7.75 -3.85 8.40
N PHE A 72 -7.97 -4.51 9.55
CA PHE A 72 -9.19 -4.31 10.34
C PHE A 72 -9.31 -2.89 10.87
N THR A 73 -8.20 -2.30 11.32
CA THR A 73 -8.16 -0.93 11.83
C THR A 73 -8.58 0.07 10.74
N TYR A 74 -7.96 0.00 9.56
CA TYR A 74 -8.30 0.88 8.44
C TYR A 74 -9.70 0.60 7.85
N ALA A 75 -10.15 -0.64 7.84
CA ALA A 75 -11.52 -0.99 7.46
C ALA A 75 -12.54 -0.36 8.42
N SER A 76 -12.26 -0.40 9.73
CA SER A 76 -13.11 0.23 10.74
C SER A 76 -13.11 1.75 10.62
N LEU A 77 -11.94 2.37 10.43
CA LEU A 77 -11.78 3.81 10.22
C LEU A 77 -12.57 4.26 8.97
N GLY A 78 -12.34 3.60 7.83
CA GLY A 78 -13.02 3.91 6.58
C GLY A 78 -14.54 3.82 6.69
N SER A 79 -15.04 2.79 7.39
CA SER A 79 -16.50 2.61 7.57
C SER A 79 -17.16 3.61 8.51
N ARG A 80 -16.40 4.25 9.42
CA ARG A 80 -16.98 5.16 10.44
C ARG A 80 -16.74 6.63 10.14
N GLU A 81 -15.64 6.97 9.48
CA GLU A 81 -15.13 8.34 9.39
C GLU A 81 -15.11 8.88 7.97
N LEU A 82 -15.16 8.00 6.94
CA LEU A 82 -15.14 8.43 5.56
C LEU A 82 -16.53 8.37 4.92
N PRO A 83 -16.80 9.20 3.90
CA PRO A 83 -18.10 9.23 3.25
C PRO A 83 -18.34 7.99 2.38
N ASP A 84 -19.60 7.65 2.13
CA ASP A 84 -19.98 6.68 1.10
C ASP A 84 -19.96 7.34 -0.28
N ASP A 85 -18.78 7.75 -0.68
CA ASP A 85 -18.49 8.45 -1.94
C ASP A 85 -17.07 8.10 -2.40
N THR A 86 -16.75 8.42 -3.63
CA THR A 86 -15.39 8.32 -4.21
C THR A 86 -14.56 9.58 -3.93
N LEU A 87 -15.20 10.67 -3.50
CA LEU A 87 -14.60 11.95 -3.16
C LEU A 87 -14.84 12.27 -1.68
N TRP A 88 -13.89 12.94 -1.06
CA TRP A 88 -14.03 13.44 0.30
C TRP A 88 -13.94 14.96 0.35
N PRO A 89 -15.10 15.65 0.36
CA PRO A 89 -15.15 17.07 0.70
C PRO A 89 -14.84 17.25 2.20
N GLU A 90 -13.69 17.88 2.51
CA GLU A 90 -13.13 17.90 3.86
C GLU A 90 -13.89 18.86 4.80
N ASP A 91 -14.27 20.01 4.30
CA ASP A 91 -14.88 21.08 5.10
C ASP A 91 -16.10 21.70 4.41
N GLU A 92 -16.77 22.62 5.12
CA GLU A 92 -17.81 23.46 4.53
C GLU A 92 -17.22 24.45 3.50
N LEU A 93 -18.08 24.96 2.64
CA LEU A 93 -17.72 26.00 1.68
C LEU A 93 -17.32 27.28 2.41
N ILE A 94 -16.07 27.71 2.24
CA ILE A 94 -15.50 28.90 2.89
C ILE A 94 -15.66 30.11 1.98
N PRO A 95 -16.45 31.15 2.35
CA PRO A 95 -16.52 32.39 1.57
C PRO A 95 -15.18 33.15 1.67
N LEU A 96 -14.59 33.44 0.51
CA LEU A 96 -13.32 34.17 0.38
C LEU A 96 -13.52 35.65 0.00
N SER A 97 -14.76 36.06 -0.31
CA SER A 97 -15.13 37.45 -0.57
C SER A 97 -16.27 37.90 0.37
N LYS A 98 -16.29 39.19 0.68
CA LYS A 98 -17.35 39.76 1.54
C LYS A 98 -18.76 39.64 0.96
N GLU A 99 -18.87 39.57 -0.38
CA GLU A 99 -20.15 39.54 -1.10
C GLU A 99 -20.54 38.08 -1.50
N GLY A 100 -19.77 37.06 -1.07
CA GLY A 100 -20.07 35.65 -1.33
C GLY A 100 -19.85 35.20 -2.80
N GLY A 101 -19.36 36.10 -3.66
CA GLY A 101 -19.10 35.78 -5.08
C GLY A 101 -17.86 34.90 -5.33
N PHE A 102 -17.04 34.66 -4.32
CA PHE A 102 -15.87 33.80 -4.38
C PHE A 102 -15.79 32.95 -3.13
N ALA A 103 -15.71 31.63 -3.30
CA ALA A 103 -15.65 30.67 -2.23
C ALA A 103 -14.77 29.48 -2.60
N ALA A 104 -14.23 28.79 -1.60
CA ALA A 104 -13.37 27.61 -1.77
C ALA A 104 -13.80 26.46 -0.89
N ARG A 105 -13.49 25.24 -1.30
CA ARG A 105 -13.64 24.01 -0.53
C ARG A 105 -12.50 23.05 -0.87
N HIS A 106 -11.96 22.39 0.13
CA HIS A 106 -11.01 21.29 -0.10
C HIS A 106 -11.78 20.03 -0.46
N VAL A 107 -11.34 19.37 -1.53
CA VAL A 107 -11.87 18.07 -1.95
C VAL A 107 -10.70 17.12 -2.13
N LEU A 108 -10.66 16.06 -1.33
CA LEU A 108 -9.66 15.00 -1.45
C LEU A 108 -10.13 13.98 -2.49
N THR A 109 -9.22 13.63 -3.38
CA THR A 109 -9.43 12.64 -4.46
C THR A 109 -8.30 11.62 -4.46
N SER A 110 -8.57 10.41 -4.95
CA SER A 110 -7.52 9.41 -5.15
C SER A 110 -6.50 9.90 -6.20
N LYS A 111 -5.20 9.66 -5.95
CA LYS A 111 -4.17 9.81 -6.98
C LYS A 111 -4.39 8.78 -8.10
N SER A 112 -4.00 9.11 -9.31
CA SER A 112 -4.15 8.24 -10.49
C SER A 112 -2.98 7.28 -10.73
N GLY A 113 -1.93 7.35 -9.92
CA GLY A 113 -0.73 6.54 -10.01
C GLY A 113 -0.79 5.24 -9.21
N VAL A 114 0.39 4.72 -8.87
CA VAL A 114 0.61 3.50 -8.09
C VAL A 114 1.44 3.81 -6.84
N ALA A 115 1.18 3.08 -5.75
CA ALA A 115 2.01 3.12 -4.56
C ALA A 115 3.09 2.02 -4.61
N VAL A 116 4.35 2.39 -4.52
CA VAL A 116 5.48 1.45 -4.44
C VAL A 116 5.86 1.29 -2.97
N HIS A 117 5.74 0.07 -2.45
CA HIS A 117 6.09 -0.26 -1.07
C HIS A 117 7.37 -1.08 -1.02
N ILE A 118 8.46 -0.48 -0.55
CA ILE A 118 9.75 -1.15 -0.35
C ILE A 118 9.88 -1.47 1.14
N ASN A 119 9.84 -2.75 1.50
CA ASN A 119 9.70 -3.22 2.87
C ASN A 119 10.97 -3.85 3.41
N ALA A 120 11.17 -3.75 4.73
CA ALA A 120 12.25 -4.37 5.47
C ALA A 120 12.05 -5.89 5.63
N PHE A 121 13.08 -6.58 6.11
CA PHE A 121 13.08 -8.04 6.26
C PHE A 121 12.45 -8.54 7.57
N ASN A 122 12.44 -7.73 8.62
CA ASN A 122 12.09 -8.15 9.98
C ASN A 122 10.59 -8.40 10.20
N PHE A 123 9.72 -7.65 9.51
CA PHE A 123 8.26 -7.79 9.55
C PHE A 123 7.68 -7.85 8.13
N PRO A 124 7.88 -8.99 7.41
CA PRO A 124 7.48 -9.10 6.00
C PRO A 124 5.97 -9.01 5.75
N CYS A 125 5.14 -9.42 6.72
CA CYS A 125 3.68 -9.33 6.65
C CYS A 125 3.18 -7.97 7.12
N TRP A 126 3.57 -7.55 8.32
CA TRP A 126 3.18 -6.26 8.88
C TRP A 126 3.61 -5.11 7.97
N GLY A 127 4.88 -5.04 7.60
CA GLY A 127 5.42 -3.96 6.76
C GLY A 127 4.72 -3.83 5.41
N MET A 128 4.18 -4.93 4.87
CA MET A 128 3.33 -4.90 3.68
C MET A 128 1.93 -4.38 4.03
N LEU A 129 1.27 -4.97 5.02
CA LEU A 129 -0.16 -4.76 5.27
C LEU A 129 -0.46 -3.38 5.86
N GLU A 130 0.44 -2.83 6.70
CA GLU A 130 0.30 -1.47 7.25
C GLU A 130 0.31 -0.37 6.18
N LYS A 131 1.06 -0.59 5.09
CA LYS A 131 1.11 0.33 3.95
C LYS A 131 -0.02 0.08 2.96
N LEU A 132 -0.37 -1.19 2.77
CA LEU A 132 -1.41 -1.61 1.84
C LEU A 132 -2.80 -1.11 2.28
N ALA A 133 -3.09 -1.15 3.57
CA ALA A 133 -4.39 -0.77 4.13
C ALA A 133 -4.76 0.70 3.80
N PRO A 134 -3.96 1.72 4.15
CA PRO A 134 -4.27 3.11 3.78
C PRO A 134 -4.20 3.33 2.26
N THR A 135 -3.29 2.65 1.55
CA THR A 135 -3.14 2.78 0.10
C THR A 135 -4.42 2.36 -0.64
N TRP A 136 -4.97 1.21 -0.30
CA TRP A 136 -6.22 0.73 -0.91
C TRP A 136 -7.42 1.56 -0.47
N LEU A 137 -7.47 1.96 0.81
CA LEU A 137 -8.54 2.84 1.28
C LEU A 137 -8.52 4.20 0.56
N ALA A 138 -7.32 4.71 0.24
CA ALA A 138 -7.15 5.91 -0.58
C ALA A 138 -7.43 5.70 -2.08
N GLY A 139 -7.72 4.47 -2.54
CA GLY A 139 -8.07 4.17 -3.92
C GLY A 139 -6.86 4.02 -4.87
N MET A 140 -5.69 3.66 -4.35
CA MET A 140 -4.48 3.43 -5.13
C MET A 140 -4.10 1.95 -5.19
N PRO A 141 -3.67 1.42 -6.35
CA PRO A 141 -3.06 0.09 -6.43
C PRO A 141 -1.64 0.13 -5.88
N ALA A 142 -1.09 -1.03 -5.52
CA ALA A 142 0.24 -1.14 -4.92
C ALA A 142 1.16 -2.12 -5.65
N ILE A 143 2.43 -1.74 -5.77
CA ILE A 143 3.54 -2.63 -6.15
C ILE A 143 4.36 -2.89 -4.90
N ILE A 144 4.39 -4.13 -4.46
CA ILE A 144 5.08 -4.56 -3.24
C ILE A 144 6.46 -5.10 -3.60
N LYS A 145 7.49 -4.57 -2.96
CA LYS A 145 8.86 -5.04 -3.04
C LYS A 145 9.37 -5.42 -1.65
N PRO A 146 9.21 -6.68 -1.22
CA PRO A 146 9.74 -7.16 0.05
C PRO A 146 11.27 -7.25 0.04
N ALA A 147 11.87 -7.32 1.22
CA ALA A 147 13.27 -7.72 1.35
C ALA A 147 13.44 -9.18 0.89
N THR A 148 14.50 -9.46 0.14
CA THR A 148 14.72 -10.77 -0.48
C THR A 148 14.78 -11.91 0.53
N ALA A 149 15.39 -11.67 1.71
CA ALA A 149 15.58 -12.68 2.76
C ALA A 149 14.27 -13.30 3.28
N THR A 150 13.18 -12.54 3.30
CA THR A 150 11.88 -12.97 3.85
C THR A 150 10.74 -12.88 2.81
N ALA A 151 11.08 -12.68 1.55
CA ALA A 151 10.13 -12.51 0.45
C ALA A 151 9.12 -13.66 0.31
N GLN A 152 9.50 -14.87 0.70
CA GLN A 152 8.63 -16.05 0.63
C GLN A 152 7.35 -15.91 1.47
N VAL A 153 7.43 -15.26 2.64
CA VAL A 153 6.26 -15.05 3.51
C VAL A 153 5.32 -14.03 2.88
N THR A 154 5.88 -12.89 2.42
CA THR A 154 5.12 -11.87 1.69
C THR A 154 4.48 -12.44 0.42
N GLN A 155 5.23 -13.24 -0.35
CA GLN A 155 4.74 -13.87 -1.58
C GLN A 155 3.56 -14.80 -1.30
N ALA A 156 3.63 -15.61 -0.25
CA ALA A 156 2.53 -16.50 0.12
C ALA A 156 1.27 -15.71 0.52
N MET A 157 1.44 -14.57 1.19
CA MET A 157 0.32 -13.72 1.59
C MET A 157 -0.29 -12.99 0.40
N VAL A 158 0.52 -12.42 -0.50
CA VAL A 158 0.05 -11.81 -1.76
C VAL A 158 -0.69 -12.83 -2.61
N LYS A 159 -0.13 -14.04 -2.73
CA LYS A 159 -0.80 -15.14 -3.43
C LYS A 159 -2.17 -15.46 -2.83
N ALA A 160 -2.27 -15.54 -1.50
CA ALA A 160 -3.55 -15.77 -0.82
C ALA A 160 -4.57 -14.65 -1.10
N ILE A 161 -4.12 -13.39 -1.12
CA ILE A 161 -4.98 -12.24 -1.47
C ILE A 161 -5.50 -12.37 -2.90
N VAL A 162 -4.63 -12.60 -3.87
CA VAL A 162 -5.01 -12.69 -5.29
C VAL A 162 -5.93 -13.89 -5.55
N GLU A 163 -5.58 -15.07 -5.02
CA GLU A 163 -6.37 -16.30 -5.21
C GLU A 163 -7.73 -16.26 -4.50
N SER A 164 -7.94 -15.35 -3.55
CA SER A 164 -9.21 -15.19 -2.86
C SER A 164 -10.35 -14.67 -3.75
N GLY A 165 -10.01 -13.95 -4.84
CA GLY A 165 -10.99 -13.25 -5.67
C GLY A 165 -11.70 -12.09 -4.96
N LEU A 166 -11.23 -11.67 -3.77
CA LEU A 166 -11.83 -10.60 -2.97
C LEU A 166 -11.40 -9.20 -3.41
N VAL A 167 -10.39 -9.11 -4.26
CA VAL A 167 -9.83 -7.84 -4.74
C VAL A 167 -9.86 -7.81 -6.26
N PRO A 168 -10.04 -6.64 -6.89
CA PRO A 168 -9.94 -6.50 -8.34
C PRO A 168 -8.54 -6.84 -8.85
N ASP A 169 -8.46 -7.26 -10.11
CA ASP A 169 -7.17 -7.46 -10.78
C ASP A 169 -6.35 -6.17 -10.82
N GLY A 170 -5.04 -6.29 -10.68
CA GLY A 170 -4.10 -5.17 -10.77
C GLY A 170 -3.98 -4.31 -9.49
N VAL A 171 -4.79 -4.53 -8.45
CA VAL A 171 -4.68 -3.73 -7.20
C VAL A 171 -3.43 -4.03 -6.39
N ILE A 172 -2.82 -5.20 -6.60
CA ILE A 172 -1.58 -5.62 -5.95
C ILE A 172 -0.68 -6.35 -6.93
N SER A 173 0.59 -5.97 -6.95
CA SER A 173 1.66 -6.64 -7.68
C SER A 173 2.84 -6.88 -6.75
N LEU A 174 3.60 -7.95 -6.99
CA LEU A 174 4.75 -8.33 -6.18
C LEU A 174 6.01 -8.45 -7.04
N ILE A 175 7.09 -7.82 -6.58
CA ILE A 175 8.42 -7.94 -7.17
C ILE A 175 9.33 -8.64 -6.17
N CYS A 176 9.70 -9.89 -6.42
CA CYS A 176 10.73 -10.60 -5.66
C CYS A 176 12.11 -10.37 -6.29
N GLY A 177 13.07 -9.92 -5.48
CA GLY A 177 14.41 -9.58 -5.94
C GLY A 177 14.69 -8.09 -6.04
N GLY A 178 15.51 -7.66 -6.99
CA GLY A 178 15.83 -6.24 -7.21
C GLY A 178 14.66 -5.45 -7.78
N ALA A 179 14.61 -4.15 -7.49
CA ALA A 179 13.58 -3.25 -8.02
C ALA A 179 13.80 -2.90 -9.51
N GLY A 180 14.94 -3.32 -10.10
CA GLY A 180 15.26 -2.98 -11.48
C GLY A 180 15.23 -1.47 -11.73
N ASP A 181 14.57 -1.06 -12.79
CA ASP A 181 14.37 0.33 -13.19
C ASP A 181 13.01 0.91 -12.73
N LEU A 182 12.30 0.27 -11.79
CA LEU A 182 10.97 0.67 -11.35
C LEU A 182 10.90 2.15 -10.99
N LEU A 183 11.88 2.68 -10.23
CA LEU A 183 11.87 4.08 -9.83
C LEU A 183 11.97 5.05 -11.02
N ASN A 184 12.57 4.63 -12.13
CA ASN A 184 12.63 5.43 -13.37
C ASN A 184 11.29 5.52 -14.10
N GLN A 185 10.36 4.61 -13.79
CA GLN A 185 9.04 4.54 -14.43
C GLN A 185 7.98 5.37 -13.72
N LEU A 186 8.31 5.94 -12.53
CA LEU A 186 7.35 6.65 -11.70
C LEU A 186 7.20 8.12 -12.11
N ASP A 187 6.02 8.70 -11.81
CA ASP A 187 5.73 10.11 -12.02
C ASP A 187 5.09 10.77 -10.77
N SER A 188 4.69 12.03 -10.87
CA SER A 188 4.12 12.82 -9.77
C SER A 188 2.81 12.27 -9.17
N GLN A 189 2.13 11.37 -9.87
CA GLN A 189 0.92 10.73 -9.36
C GLN A 189 1.23 9.48 -8.52
N ASP A 190 2.46 8.95 -8.61
CA ASP A 190 2.89 7.81 -7.82
C ASP A 190 3.34 8.23 -6.42
N VAL A 191 3.47 7.25 -5.53
CA VAL A 191 4.06 7.44 -4.20
C VAL A 191 5.03 6.32 -3.90
N VAL A 192 6.07 6.59 -3.11
CA VAL A 192 7.02 5.58 -2.64
C VAL A 192 7.04 5.58 -1.13
N THR A 193 6.91 4.41 -0.53
CA THR A 193 7.13 4.20 0.90
C THR A 193 8.28 3.21 1.08
N PHE A 194 9.18 3.54 1.98
CA PHE A 194 10.37 2.75 2.27
C PHE A 194 10.48 2.46 3.77
N THR A 195 10.72 1.22 4.13
CA THR A 195 11.16 0.82 5.47
C THR A 195 12.44 0.02 5.35
N GLY A 196 13.51 0.42 6.05
CA GLY A 196 14.82 -0.22 6.00
C GLY A 196 15.93 0.62 6.61
N SER A 197 17.19 0.42 6.16
CA SER A 197 18.32 1.21 6.66
C SER A 197 18.30 2.65 6.15
N ALA A 198 18.74 3.59 6.99
CA ALA A 198 18.81 5.01 6.65
C ALA A 198 19.66 5.25 5.39
N SER A 199 20.77 4.53 5.23
CA SER A 199 21.65 4.69 4.06
C SER A 199 20.96 4.35 2.74
N ILE A 200 20.20 3.26 2.69
CA ILE A 200 19.42 2.88 1.51
C ILE A 200 18.26 3.87 1.31
N GLY A 201 17.52 4.21 2.36
CA GLY A 201 16.42 5.16 2.27
C GLY A 201 16.85 6.53 1.75
N GLN A 202 17.98 7.05 2.23
CA GLN A 202 18.57 8.31 1.73
C GLN A 202 18.96 8.21 0.24
N SER A 203 19.60 7.11 -0.16
CA SER A 203 19.96 6.86 -1.56
C SER A 203 18.74 6.84 -2.48
N LEU A 204 17.66 6.17 -2.06
CA LEU A 204 16.41 6.11 -2.84
C LEU A 204 15.72 7.48 -2.88
N ARG A 205 15.69 8.21 -1.76
CA ARG A 205 15.03 9.52 -1.65
C ARG A 205 15.64 10.57 -2.59
N VAL A 206 16.95 10.51 -2.83
CA VAL A 206 17.65 11.44 -3.75
C VAL A 206 17.77 10.90 -5.17
N HIS A 207 17.07 9.80 -5.49
CA HIS A 207 17.04 9.26 -6.85
C HIS A 207 16.57 10.34 -7.83
N SER A 208 17.25 10.49 -8.96
CA SER A 208 17.04 11.58 -9.90
C SER A 208 15.58 11.74 -10.34
N ASN A 209 14.90 10.60 -10.60
CA ASN A 209 13.50 10.62 -11.02
C ASN A 209 12.54 11.02 -9.88
N ILE A 210 12.81 10.57 -8.65
CA ILE A 210 12.02 10.97 -7.45
C ILE A 210 12.08 12.48 -7.27
N VAL A 211 13.27 13.08 -7.38
CA VAL A 211 13.47 14.51 -7.22
C VAL A 211 12.87 15.29 -8.39
N ALA A 212 13.14 14.87 -9.64
CA ALA A 212 12.71 15.57 -10.84
C ALA A 212 11.18 15.66 -10.97
N HIS A 213 10.46 14.62 -10.54
CA HIS A 213 9.00 14.55 -10.61
C HIS A 213 8.30 14.88 -9.30
N SER A 214 9.04 15.30 -8.25
CA SER A 214 8.48 15.59 -6.92
C SER A 214 7.62 14.45 -6.38
N ILE A 215 8.07 13.21 -6.57
CA ILE A 215 7.32 12.03 -6.14
C ILE A 215 7.31 11.96 -4.61
N PRO A 216 6.15 11.89 -3.95
CA PRO A 216 6.08 11.74 -2.51
C PRO A 216 6.85 10.50 -2.04
N PHE A 217 7.80 10.69 -1.12
CA PHE A 217 8.66 9.65 -0.59
C PHE A 217 8.61 9.65 0.94
N THR A 218 7.99 8.62 1.51
CA THR A 218 7.95 8.41 2.96
C THR A 218 9.01 7.40 3.36
N MET A 219 9.82 7.73 4.35
CA MET A 219 10.91 6.89 4.84
C MET A 219 10.76 6.62 6.33
N GLU A 220 10.73 5.34 6.67
CA GLU A 220 10.91 4.81 8.02
C GLU A 220 12.25 4.08 8.06
N ALA A 221 13.18 4.55 8.89
CA ALA A 221 14.54 4.05 8.87
C ALA A 221 15.14 3.94 10.27
N ASP A 222 15.98 2.90 10.45
CA ASP A 222 16.81 2.68 11.63
C ASP A 222 16.01 2.76 12.94
N SER A 223 14.91 1.98 13.02
CA SER A 223 14.13 1.87 14.25
C SER A 223 15.03 1.51 15.43
N LEU A 224 14.83 2.18 16.57
CA LEU A 224 15.51 1.91 17.82
C LEU A 224 14.89 0.77 18.63
N ASN A 225 13.89 0.09 18.08
CA ASN A 225 13.20 -1.02 18.73
C ASN A 225 13.93 -2.34 18.54
#